data_8ea775dcc64c1bc17a91e8da0f54d853
#
_entry.id   8ea775dcc64c1bc17a91e8da0f54d853
#
_cell.length_a   1.000
_cell.length_b   1.000
_cell.length_c   1.000
_cell.angle_alpha   90.00
_cell.angle_beta   90.00
_cell.angle_gamma   90.00
#
_symmetry.space_group_name_H-M   'P 1'
#
loop_
_entity.id
_entity.type
_entity.pdbx_description
1 polymer ?
#
loop_
_entity_poly.entity_id
_entity_poly.type
_entity_poly.pdbx_seq_one_letter_code
_entity_poly.pdbx_strand_id
1 'polypeptide(L)' 'MIVVGDKVRFDPFQHIQGQDIGYYRHNVPGEVVEVNYKHKWFSVEYGCPKMRTSFNFADIGKDVKVVE' A
#
# COMPACT_ATOMS: atom_id res chain seq x y z
N MET A 1 -5.31 0.38 14.89
CA MET A 1 -6.19 -0.39 13.98
C MET A 1 -6.31 0.38 12.67
N ILE A 2 -6.22 -0.32 11.56
CA ILE A 2 -6.32 0.33 10.25
C ILE A 2 -7.80 0.59 9.92
N VAL A 3 -8.09 1.77 9.37
CA VAL A 3 -9.45 2.11 8.94
C VAL A 3 -9.41 2.83 7.60
N VAL A 4 -10.54 2.84 6.92
CA VAL A 4 -10.67 3.59 5.67
C VAL A 4 -10.39 5.06 5.94
N GLY A 5 -9.56 5.66 5.09
CA GLY A 5 -9.14 7.04 5.24
C GLY A 5 -7.76 7.20 5.85
N ASP A 6 -7.20 6.14 6.42
CA ASP A 6 -5.85 6.20 6.96
C ASP A 6 -4.85 6.47 5.83
N LYS A 7 -3.84 7.26 6.14
CA LYS A 7 -2.75 7.54 5.21
C LYS A 7 -1.62 6.56 5.47
N VAL A 8 -1.04 6.04 4.40
CA VAL A 8 0.03 5.06 4.48
C VAL A 8 1.14 5.43 3.52
N ARG A 9 2.30 4.78 3.69
CA ARG A 9 3.42 4.87 2.76
C ARG A 9 3.98 3.48 2.51
N PHE A 10 4.39 3.24 1.28
CA PHE A 10 4.89 1.93 0.88
C PHE A 10 5.69 2.05 -0.42
N ASP A 11 6.35 0.95 -0.81
CA ASP A 11 7.10 0.88 -2.06
C ASP A 11 6.30 0.05 -3.06
N PRO A 12 5.65 0.70 -4.04
CA PRO A 12 4.68 0.02 -4.89
C PRO A 12 5.26 -1.03 -5.83
N PHE A 13 6.55 -0.99 -6.10
CA PHE A 13 7.14 -1.90 -7.07
C PHE A 13 7.88 -3.08 -6.46
N GLN A 14 7.74 -3.28 -5.18
CA GLN A 14 8.50 -4.32 -4.52
C GLN A 14 8.18 -5.73 -5.03
N HIS A 15 7.02 -5.91 -5.64
CA HIS A 15 6.60 -7.22 -6.14
C HIS A 15 6.84 -7.40 -7.62
N ILE A 16 7.40 -6.45 -8.30
CA ILE A 16 7.65 -6.54 -9.73
C ILE A 16 9.01 -7.20 -9.93
N GLN A 17 8.99 -8.40 -10.50
CA GLN A 17 10.20 -9.18 -10.68
C GLN A 17 10.61 -9.20 -12.14
N GLY A 18 11.93 -9.19 -12.37
CA GLY A 18 12.48 -9.32 -13.70
C GLY A 18 12.24 -8.12 -14.58
N GLN A 19 11.77 -7.06 -14.05
CA GLN A 19 11.50 -5.84 -14.78
C GLN A 19 12.57 -4.81 -14.44
N ASP A 20 13.29 -4.40 -15.42
CA ASP A 20 14.20 -3.29 -15.25
C ASP A 20 13.43 -2.02 -15.54
N ILE A 21 12.79 -1.53 -14.52
CA ILE A 21 12.09 -0.27 -14.60
C ILE A 21 13.10 0.80 -14.31
N GLY A 22 13.51 1.57 -15.29
CA GLY A 22 14.57 2.54 -15.15
C GLY A 22 14.49 3.37 -13.87
N TYR A 23 13.33 3.39 -13.24
CA TYR A 23 13.17 3.98 -11.94
C TYR A 23 11.93 3.36 -11.29
N TYR A 24 11.89 3.42 -9.97
CA TYR A 24 10.68 3.10 -9.24
C TYR A 24 10.62 3.98 -8.01
N ARG A 25 9.43 4.07 -7.45
CA ARG A 25 9.19 4.97 -6.35
C ARG A 25 9.35 4.27 -5.02
N HIS A 26 9.90 5.00 -4.06
CA HIS A 26 10.01 4.55 -2.70
C HIS A 26 9.13 5.41 -1.83
N ASN A 27 8.54 4.79 -0.81
CA ASN A 27 7.83 5.53 0.22
C ASN A 27 6.72 6.41 -0.36
N VAL A 28 5.94 5.81 -1.24
CA VAL A 28 4.85 6.50 -1.93
C VAL A 28 3.67 6.67 -1.00
N PRO A 29 3.02 7.84 -0.98
CA PRO A 29 1.85 8.03 -0.16
C PRO A 29 0.63 7.35 -0.77
N GLY A 30 -0.22 6.80 0.09
CA GLY A 30 -1.47 6.19 -0.32
C GLY A 30 -2.52 6.40 0.73
N GLU A 31 -3.74 6.00 0.40
CA GLU A 31 -4.86 6.12 1.29
C GLU A 31 -5.63 4.81 1.33
N VAL A 32 -5.96 4.36 2.53
CA VAL A 32 -6.76 3.15 2.70
C VAL A 32 -8.19 3.41 2.23
N VAL A 33 -8.66 2.59 1.29
CA VAL A 33 -9.99 2.76 0.70
C VAL A 33 -10.91 1.59 1.01
N GLU A 34 -10.38 0.49 1.49
CA GLU A 34 -11.18 -0.67 1.85
C GLU A 34 -10.46 -1.47 2.92
N VAL A 35 -11.21 -1.98 3.91
CA VAL A 35 -10.65 -2.82 4.96
C VAL A 35 -11.55 -4.03 5.13
N ASN A 36 -10.96 -5.21 5.17
CA ASN A 36 -11.68 -6.44 5.45
C ASN A 36 -11.13 -7.01 6.76
N TYR A 37 -11.83 -6.73 7.86
CA TYR A 37 -11.36 -7.16 9.18
C TYR A 37 -11.49 -8.67 9.38
N LYS A 38 -12.43 -9.27 8.68
CA LYS A 38 -12.64 -10.71 8.79
C LYS A 38 -11.47 -11.48 8.22
N HIS A 39 -10.98 -11.06 7.06
CA HIS A 39 -9.88 -11.73 6.38
C HIS A 39 -8.54 -11.03 6.60
N LYS A 40 -8.55 -9.92 7.31
CA LYS A 40 -7.35 -9.21 7.75
C LYS A 40 -6.50 -8.69 6.60
N TRP A 41 -7.16 -8.03 5.67
CA TRP A 41 -6.48 -7.34 4.58
C TRP A 41 -7.12 -5.97 4.35
N PHE A 42 -6.40 -5.13 3.62
CA PHE A 42 -6.90 -3.81 3.26
C PHE A 42 -6.36 -3.40 1.90
N SER A 43 -7.04 -2.46 1.25
CA SER A 43 -6.65 -1.93 -0.05
C SER A 43 -6.27 -0.47 0.07
N VAL A 44 -5.30 -0.07 -0.71
CA VAL A 44 -4.74 1.28 -0.73
C VAL A 44 -4.79 1.82 -2.14
N GLU A 45 -5.22 3.05 -2.30
CA GLU A 45 -5.12 3.78 -3.56
C GLU A 45 -3.94 4.72 -3.53
N TYR A 46 -3.26 4.83 -4.65
CA TYR A 46 -2.09 5.67 -4.76
C TYR A 46 -1.88 6.09 -6.22
N GLY A 47 -1.08 7.13 -6.40
CA GLY A 47 -0.61 7.51 -7.72
C GLY A 47 -1.56 8.37 -8.53
N CYS A 48 -1.10 8.72 -9.73
CA CYS A 48 -1.87 9.48 -10.71
C CYS A 48 -1.46 8.99 -12.10
N PRO A 49 -2.33 8.25 -12.81
CA PRO A 49 -3.70 7.91 -12.41
C PRO A 49 -3.70 6.97 -11.20
N LYS A 50 -4.82 6.97 -10.50
CA LYS A 50 -4.91 6.19 -9.28
C LYS A 50 -4.89 4.70 -9.55
N MET A 51 -4.06 4.00 -8.79
CA MET A 51 -3.94 2.56 -8.81
C MET A 51 -4.26 2.02 -7.45
N ARG A 52 -4.49 0.71 -7.37
CA ARG A 52 -4.88 0.07 -6.13
C ARG A 52 -3.99 -1.13 -5.88
N THR A 53 -3.64 -1.31 -4.62
CA THR A 53 -2.92 -2.49 -4.18
C THR A 53 -3.47 -2.94 -2.84
N SER A 54 -3.24 -4.20 -2.48
CA SER A 54 -3.75 -4.75 -1.24
C SER A 54 -2.61 -5.27 -0.39
N PHE A 55 -2.81 -5.19 0.92
CA PHE A 55 -1.84 -5.69 1.90
C PHE A 55 -2.58 -6.49 2.96
N ASN A 56 -1.89 -7.40 3.60
CA ASN A 56 -2.40 -8.07 4.78
C ASN A 56 -2.09 -7.23 6.02
N PHE A 57 -2.86 -7.42 7.07
CA PHE A 57 -2.59 -6.70 8.31
C PHE A 57 -1.17 -6.96 8.83
N ALA A 58 -0.65 -8.16 8.57
CA ALA A 58 0.69 -8.52 9.00
C ALA A 58 1.78 -7.69 8.31
N ASP A 59 1.45 -7.05 7.20
CA ASP A 59 2.42 -6.22 6.46
C ASP A 59 2.57 -4.83 7.05
N ILE A 60 1.68 -4.45 7.95
CA ILE A 60 1.76 -3.12 8.58
C ILE A 60 3.02 -3.05 9.44
N GLY A 61 3.81 -2.02 9.18
CA GLY A 61 5.10 -1.86 9.85
C GLY A 61 6.25 -2.53 9.12
N LYS A 62 5.94 -3.31 8.08
CA LYS A 62 6.95 -3.93 7.23
C LYS A 62 6.90 -3.32 5.84
N ASP A 63 6.00 -3.83 5.00
CA ASP A 63 5.89 -3.39 3.61
C ASP A 63 5.09 -2.10 3.48
N VAL A 64 4.22 -1.83 4.42
CA VAL A 64 3.40 -0.63 4.42
C VAL A 64 3.42 -0.02 5.82
N LYS A 65 3.48 1.29 5.90
CA LYS A 65 3.49 2.01 7.18
C LYS A 65 2.34 2.99 7.23
N VAL A 66 1.65 2.99 8.35
CA VAL A 66 0.59 3.96 8.60
C VAL A 66 1.23 5.26 9.05
N VAL A 67 0.82 6.36 8.44
CA VAL A 67 1.30 7.69 8.81
C VAL A 67 0.11 8.56 9.20
N GLU A 68 0.37 9.47 10.09
CA GLU A 68 -0.67 10.38 10.55
C GLU A 68 -0.57 11.74 9.89
#